data_36325ff3e80e8736b50d49787eb0b62d
#
_entry.id   36325ff3e80e8736b50d49787eb0b62d
#
_cell.length_a   1.000
_cell.length_b   1.000
_cell.length_c   1.000
_cell.angle_alpha   90.00
_cell.angle_beta   90.00
_cell.angle_gamma   90.00
#
_symmetry.space_group_name_H-M   'P 1'
#
loop_
_entity.id
_entity.type
_entity.pdbx_description
1 polymer ?
#
loop_
_entity_poly.entity_id
_entity_poly.type
_entity_poly.pdbx_seq_one_letter_code
_entity_poly.pdbx_strand_id
1 'polypeptide(L)'
;MIFAFTGLAALGTFFATYGTTILGVSSIALSLAGAGMSIYSGYQARSAANESARMQENAASAAANAQRMAAAAQAEQLKDQADLNRLSANIEEKKSAIAQEQGEIEQARRSRMLAADIGNAYAQWAGNGLLVDGGDDSLGDLLSANVREAGQDIGIIKANTQNAVWEHQMNKSMSLISAKSYENQAGNAIAVGNANAQATLLSGEAQAYATRQAGLTALYQGWGSGISALGSAALTGYGMSGGFATPKKIA
;
A
#
# COMPACT_ATOMS: atom_id res chain seq x y z
N MET A 1 4.39 -18.39 -5.07
CA MET A 1 3.71 -17.10 -4.83
C MET A 1 4.77 -16.02 -4.59
N ILE A 2 5.56 -15.68 -5.66
CA ILE A 2 6.68 -14.72 -5.62
C ILE A 2 6.60 -13.93 -6.93
N PHE A 3 5.71 -12.94 -7.02
CA PHE A 3 5.63 -12.03 -8.17
C PHE A 3 5.44 -10.54 -7.80
N ALA A 4 5.63 -10.16 -6.53
CA ALA A 4 5.33 -8.79 -6.08
C ALA A 4 6.54 -7.86 -5.89
N PHE A 5 7.77 -8.28 -6.18
CA PHE A 5 8.96 -7.47 -5.86
C PHE A 5 9.75 -6.91 -7.05
N THR A 6 9.45 -7.28 -8.28
CA THR A 6 10.21 -6.82 -9.46
C THR A 6 9.81 -5.42 -9.96
N GLY A 7 8.64 -4.92 -9.59
CA GLY A 7 8.18 -3.58 -10.03
C GLY A 7 8.87 -2.40 -9.34
N LEU A 8 9.28 -2.57 -8.07
CA LEU A 8 9.91 -1.46 -7.33
C LEU A 8 11.38 -1.22 -7.73
N ALA A 9 12.09 -2.28 -8.13
CA ALA A 9 13.47 -2.16 -8.58
C ALA A 9 13.58 -1.45 -9.94
N ALA A 10 12.61 -1.62 -10.81
CA ALA A 10 12.58 -0.95 -12.12
C ALA A 10 12.34 0.57 -12.00
N LEU A 11 11.55 1.00 -11.01
CA LEU A 11 11.35 2.44 -10.73
C LEU A 11 12.61 3.07 -10.13
N GLY A 12 13.33 2.37 -9.26
CA GLY A 12 14.60 2.85 -8.68
C GLY A 12 15.69 3.09 -9.72
N THR A 13 15.81 2.22 -10.71
CA THR A 13 16.80 2.36 -11.80
C THR A 13 16.42 3.46 -12.78
N PHE A 14 15.12 3.70 -13.03
CA PHE A 14 14.65 4.81 -13.86
C PHE A 14 15.06 6.17 -13.26
N PHE A 15 14.91 6.34 -11.93
CA PHE A 15 15.31 7.57 -11.22
C PHE A 15 16.81 7.74 -11.12
N ALA A 16 17.60 6.68 -10.99
CA ALA A 16 19.06 6.76 -10.97
C ALA A 16 19.63 7.20 -12.33
N THR A 17 19.03 6.75 -13.43
CA THR A 17 19.53 7.04 -14.79
C THR A 17 19.15 8.45 -15.26
N TYR A 18 17.95 8.94 -14.92
CA TYR A 18 17.51 10.28 -15.33
C TYR A 18 17.96 11.39 -14.36
N GLY A 19 18.11 11.08 -13.07
CA GLY A 19 18.62 12.02 -12.07
C GLY A 19 20.06 12.47 -12.32
N THR A 20 20.92 11.57 -12.80
CA THR A 20 22.33 11.88 -13.11
C THR A 20 22.52 12.63 -14.41
N THR A 21 21.62 12.45 -15.40
CA THR A 21 21.69 13.18 -16.69
C THR A 21 21.32 14.65 -16.54
N ILE A 22 20.45 15.00 -15.57
CA ILE A 22 20.04 16.40 -15.31
C ILE A 22 21.15 17.17 -14.57
N LEU A 23 22.00 16.51 -13.78
CA LEU A 23 23.13 17.13 -13.09
C LEU A 23 24.35 17.38 -14.00
N GLY A 24 24.43 16.70 -15.15
CA GLY A 24 25.55 16.82 -16.11
C GLY A 24 25.51 18.03 -17.04
N VAL A 25 24.39 18.75 -17.14
CA VAL A 25 24.24 19.87 -18.08
C VAL A 25 24.72 21.21 -17.51
N SER A 26 25.02 21.28 -16.22
CA SER A 26 25.47 22.52 -15.57
C SER A 26 26.97 22.85 -15.71
N SER A 27 27.73 21.97 -16.35
CA SER A 27 29.21 22.18 -16.49
C SER A 27 29.67 22.56 -17.88
N ILE A 28 28.79 22.83 -18.82
CA ILE A 28 29.23 23.20 -20.19
C ILE A 28 29.26 24.72 -20.35
N ALA A 29 30.46 25.20 -20.54
CA ALA A 29 30.88 26.40 -21.27
C ALA A 29 30.81 27.74 -20.54
N LEU A 30 31.81 27.97 -19.74
CA LEU A 30 32.28 29.33 -19.49
C LEU A 30 33.73 29.49 -19.94
N SER A 31 33.90 29.58 -21.25
CA SER A 31 35.14 30.13 -21.83
C SER A 31 34.82 30.66 -23.20
N LEU A 32 34.47 31.94 -23.28
CA LEU A 32 34.71 32.68 -24.54
C LEU A 32 34.66 34.19 -24.31
N ALA A 33 35.66 34.80 -24.88
CA ALA A 33 36.14 36.16 -24.78
C ALA A 33 35.15 37.21 -25.29
N GLY A 34 35.12 38.36 -24.63
CA GLY A 34 34.53 39.59 -25.14
C GLY A 34 33.32 40.12 -24.34
N ALA A 35 33.37 41.39 -23.96
CA ALA A 35 32.36 42.04 -23.09
C ALA A 35 30.92 41.95 -23.62
N GLY A 36 30.71 41.85 -24.91
CA GLY A 36 29.39 41.70 -25.54
C GLY A 36 28.83 40.28 -25.42
N MET A 37 29.70 39.27 -25.37
CA MET A 37 29.30 37.84 -25.21
C MET A 37 28.91 37.49 -23.79
N SER A 38 29.47 38.15 -22.76
CA SER A 38 29.19 37.83 -21.35
C SER A 38 27.76 38.21 -20.94
N ILE A 39 27.20 39.30 -21.42
CA ILE A 39 25.83 39.71 -21.18
C ILE A 39 24.86 38.76 -21.92
N TYR A 40 25.13 38.43 -23.16
CA TYR A 40 24.33 37.52 -23.96
C TYR A 40 24.35 36.10 -23.38
N SER A 41 25.51 35.60 -22.93
CA SER A 41 25.64 34.31 -22.25
C SER A 41 24.90 34.27 -20.93
N GLY A 42 24.84 35.36 -20.16
CA GLY A 42 24.04 35.50 -18.94
C GLY A 42 22.53 35.35 -19.22
N TYR A 43 22.01 35.94 -20.29
CA TYR A 43 20.62 35.79 -20.71
C TYR A 43 20.33 34.35 -21.19
N GLN A 44 21.21 33.75 -21.97
CA GLN A 44 21.05 32.34 -22.38
C GLN A 44 21.10 31.38 -21.15
N ALA A 45 22.03 31.59 -20.21
CA ALA A 45 22.10 30.81 -18.99
C ALA A 45 20.83 30.90 -18.14
N ARG A 46 20.23 32.11 -18.02
CA ARG A 46 18.94 32.29 -17.35
C ARG A 46 17.79 31.58 -18.08
N SER A 47 17.75 31.67 -19.39
CA SER A 47 16.71 30.98 -20.20
C SER A 47 16.82 29.48 -20.05
N ALA A 48 18.02 28.91 -20.18
CA ALA A 48 18.30 27.49 -20.00
C ALA A 48 17.99 27.04 -18.57
N ALA A 49 18.30 27.85 -17.54
CA ALA A 49 17.96 27.54 -16.15
C ALA A 49 16.46 27.53 -15.92
N ASN A 50 15.69 28.46 -16.50
CA ASN A 50 14.25 28.47 -16.41
C ASN A 50 13.60 27.27 -17.10
N GLU A 51 14.10 26.86 -18.25
CA GLU A 51 13.63 25.66 -18.97
C GLU A 51 13.96 24.39 -18.19
N SER A 52 15.19 24.28 -17.68
CA SER A 52 15.61 23.18 -16.82
C SER A 52 14.76 23.10 -15.54
N ALA A 53 14.46 24.22 -14.89
CA ALA A 53 13.59 24.27 -13.72
C ALA A 53 12.17 23.78 -14.04
N ARG A 54 11.59 24.18 -15.19
CA ARG A 54 10.29 23.67 -15.65
C ARG A 54 10.33 22.16 -15.92
N MET A 55 11.39 21.66 -16.52
CA MET A 55 11.55 20.21 -16.73
C MET A 55 11.63 19.45 -15.41
N GLN A 56 12.31 19.99 -14.39
CA GLN A 56 12.39 19.42 -13.05
C GLN A 56 11.03 19.40 -12.36
N GLU A 57 10.25 20.48 -12.43
CA GLU A 57 8.88 20.54 -11.90
C GLU A 57 7.97 19.52 -12.58
N ASN A 58 8.02 19.43 -13.90
CA ASN A 58 7.25 18.46 -14.67
C ASN A 58 7.65 17.00 -14.34
N ALA A 59 8.94 16.73 -14.21
CA ALA A 59 9.45 15.42 -13.82
C ALA A 59 9.02 15.05 -12.40
N ALA A 60 9.10 16.00 -11.46
CA ALA A 60 8.64 15.79 -10.09
C ALA A 60 7.12 15.53 -10.02
N SER A 61 6.32 16.27 -10.80
CA SER A 61 4.87 16.06 -10.86
C SER A 61 4.50 14.71 -11.48
N ALA A 62 5.19 14.29 -12.54
CA ALA A 62 5.01 12.97 -13.14
C ALA A 62 5.40 11.84 -12.17
N ALA A 63 6.52 11.99 -11.46
CA ALA A 63 6.97 11.04 -10.44
C ALA A 63 5.99 10.95 -9.27
N ALA A 64 5.50 12.07 -8.77
CA ALA A 64 4.50 12.11 -7.71
C ALA A 64 3.19 11.43 -8.13
N ASN A 65 2.73 11.66 -9.36
CA ASN A 65 1.55 10.98 -9.89
C ASN A 65 1.76 9.48 -10.05
N ALA A 66 2.94 9.05 -10.50
CA ALA A 66 3.28 7.62 -10.58
C ALA A 66 3.28 6.95 -9.19
N GLN A 67 3.80 7.64 -8.16
CA GLN A 67 3.76 7.14 -6.78
C GLN A 67 2.32 7.00 -6.25
N ARG A 68 1.45 7.98 -6.51
CA ARG A 68 0.03 7.91 -6.15
C ARG A 68 -0.68 6.76 -6.84
N MET A 69 -0.45 6.58 -8.15
CA MET A 69 -1.04 5.47 -8.89
C MET A 69 -0.54 4.11 -8.40
N ALA A 70 0.75 3.97 -8.11
CA ALA A 70 1.30 2.75 -7.56
C ALA A 70 0.70 2.42 -6.17
N ALA A 71 0.56 3.42 -5.30
CA ALA A 71 -0.05 3.27 -3.99
C ALA A 71 -1.54 2.91 -4.10
N ALA A 72 -2.28 3.51 -5.05
CA ALA A 72 -3.68 3.18 -5.31
C ALA A 72 -3.84 1.74 -5.81
N ALA A 73 -3.00 1.30 -6.76
CA ALA A 73 -3.02 -0.08 -7.26
C ALA A 73 -2.69 -1.10 -6.15
N GLN A 74 -1.71 -0.79 -5.30
CA GLN A 74 -1.41 -1.63 -4.13
C GLN A 74 -2.58 -1.69 -3.15
N ALA A 75 -3.23 -0.56 -2.89
CA ALA A 75 -4.40 -0.50 -2.01
C ALA A 75 -5.59 -1.28 -2.57
N GLU A 76 -5.79 -1.27 -3.89
CA GLU A 76 -6.82 -2.06 -4.55
C GLU A 76 -6.56 -3.57 -4.38
N GLN A 77 -5.33 -4.03 -4.63
CA GLN A 77 -4.96 -5.43 -4.38
C GLN A 77 -5.19 -5.87 -2.93
N LEU A 78 -4.92 -4.99 -1.96
CA LEU A 78 -5.16 -5.27 -0.54
C LEU A 78 -6.68 -5.32 -0.23
N LYS A 79 -7.49 -4.48 -0.86
CA LYS A 79 -8.95 -4.54 -0.75
C LYS A 79 -9.52 -5.83 -1.33
N ASP A 80 -9.02 -6.26 -2.49
CA ASP A 80 -9.41 -7.54 -3.08
C ASP A 80 -9.11 -8.72 -2.13
N GLN A 81 -7.96 -8.69 -1.46
CA GLN A 81 -7.61 -9.68 -0.43
C GLN A 81 -8.55 -9.60 0.78
N ALA A 82 -8.93 -8.40 1.20
CA ALA A 82 -9.92 -8.22 2.26
C ALA A 82 -11.28 -8.79 1.87
N ASP A 83 -11.73 -8.58 0.65
CA ASP A 83 -13.00 -9.10 0.15
C ASP A 83 -13.01 -10.63 0.01
N LEU A 84 -11.88 -11.24 -0.41
CA LEU A 84 -11.71 -12.69 -0.38
C LEU A 84 -11.81 -13.26 1.04
N ASN A 85 -11.22 -12.59 2.03
CA ASN A 85 -11.34 -13.01 3.43
C ASN A 85 -12.77 -12.84 3.96
N ARG A 86 -13.49 -11.80 3.56
CA ARG A 86 -14.93 -11.64 3.88
C ARG A 86 -15.77 -12.75 3.26
N LEU A 87 -15.48 -13.12 2.00
CA LEU A 87 -16.15 -14.26 1.37
C LEU A 87 -15.86 -15.56 2.11
N SER A 88 -14.61 -15.78 2.53
CA SER A 88 -14.25 -16.93 3.38
C SER A 88 -15.04 -16.92 4.70
N ALA A 89 -15.17 -15.78 5.36
CA ALA A 89 -15.96 -15.64 6.57
C ALA A 89 -17.45 -16.01 6.35
N ASN A 90 -18.03 -15.59 5.22
CA ASN A 90 -19.41 -15.94 4.86
C ASN A 90 -19.57 -17.45 4.58
N ILE A 91 -18.55 -18.08 3.99
CA ILE A 91 -18.54 -19.53 3.79
C ILE A 91 -18.49 -20.26 5.14
N GLU A 92 -17.65 -19.83 6.06
CA GLU A 92 -17.59 -20.42 7.40
C GLU A 92 -18.88 -20.23 8.19
N GLU A 93 -19.58 -19.10 8.02
CA GLU A 93 -20.90 -18.88 8.60
C GLU A 93 -21.93 -19.89 8.09
N LYS A 94 -21.96 -20.14 6.77
CA LYS A 94 -22.84 -21.14 6.18
C LYS A 94 -22.50 -22.56 6.64
N LYS A 95 -21.21 -22.90 6.75
CA LYS A 95 -20.77 -24.19 7.29
C LYS A 95 -21.20 -24.37 8.74
N SER A 96 -21.09 -23.32 9.55
CA SER A 96 -21.58 -23.33 10.93
C SER A 96 -23.09 -23.62 11.00
N ALA A 97 -23.90 -22.98 10.16
CA ALA A 97 -25.32 -23.22 10.08
C ALA A 97 -25.67 -24.66 9.65
N ILE A 98 -24.95 -25.18 8.63
CA ILE A 98 -25.09 -26.55 8.15
C ILE A 98 -24.71 -27.57 9.26
N ALA A 99 -23.60 -27.33 9.97
CA ALA A 99 -23.20 -28.20 11.07
C ALA A 99 -24.25 -28.25 12.19
N GLN A 100 -24.85 -27.11 12.50
CA GLN A 100 -25.94 -27.05 13.47
C GLN A 100 -27.16 -27.84 12.99
N GLU A 101 -27.62 -27.62 11.75
CA GLU A 101 -28.77 -28.31 11.17
C GLU A 101 -28.55 -29.84 11.13
N GLN A 102 -27.34 -30.27 10.69
CA GLN A 102 -26.97 -31.68 10.68
C GLN A 102 -27.02 -32.30 12.08
N GLY A 103 -26.45 -31.59 13.06
CA GLY A 103 -26.50 -32.01 14.45
C GLY A 103 -27.94 -32.16 15.00
N GLU A 104 -28.83 -31.23 14.69
CA GLU A 104 -30.24 -31.29 15.07
C GLU A 104 -30.95 -32.46 14.40
N ILE A 105 -30.70 -32.70 13.11
CA ILE A 105 -31.27 -33.85 12.38
C ILE A 105 -30.78 -35.17 13.00
N GLU A 106 -29.51 -35.29 13.32
CA GLU A 106 -28.94 -36.49 13.91
C GLU A 106 -29.48 -36.76 15.31
N GLN A 107 -29.63 -35.73 16.16
CA GLN A 107 -30.25 -35.83 17.45
C GLN A 107 -31.72 -36.28 17.33
N ALA A 108 -32.47 -35.70 16.40
CA ALA A 108 -33.88 -36.08 16.15
C ALA A 108 -34.00 -37.51 15.62
N ARG A 109 -33.06 -37.96 14.78
CA ARG A 109 -32.97 -39.34 14.29
C ARG A 109 -32.73 -40.31 15.45
N ARG A 110 -31.74 -40.02 16.30
CA ARG A 110 -31.40 -40.89 17.45
C ARG A 110 -32.57 -40.97 18.44
N SER A 111 -33.25 -39.86 18.71
CA SER A 111 -34.43 -39.84 19.56
C SER A 111 -35.58 -40.70 18.99
N ARG A 112 -35.79 -40.67 17.66
CA ARG A 112 -36.80 -41.51 17.01
C ARG A 112 -36.43 -43.00 17.03
N MET A 113 -35.17 -43.34 16.86
CA MET A 113 -34.70 -44.71 17.00
C MET A 113 -34.92 -45.24 18.41
N LEU A 114 -34.56 -44.46 19.43
CA LEU A 114 -34.84 -44.83 20.83
C LEU A 114 -36.35 -45.09 21.08
N ALA A 115 -37.19 -44.19 20.59
CA ALA A 115 -38.67 -44.39 20.74
C ALA A 115 -39.16 -45.67 20.04
N ALA A 116 -38.61 -45.99 18.85
CA ALA A 116 -38.94 -47.22 18.15
C ALA A 116 -38.42 -48.48 18.89
N ASP A 117 -37.19 -48.43 19.42
CA ASP A 117 -36.61 -49.53 20.18
C ASP A 117 -37.40 -49.80 21.48
N ILE A 118 -37.80 -48.75 22.19
CA ILE A 118 -38.67 -48.86 23.35
C ILE A 118 -40.02 -49.45 22.94
N GLY A 119 -40.65 -48.96 21.88
CA GLY A 119 -41.91 -49.47 21.37
C GLY A 119 -41.82 -50.96 20.96
N ASN A 120 -40.77 -51.35 20.30
CA ASN A 120 -40.52 -52.76 19.91
C ASN A 120 -40.28 -53.66 21.12
N ALA A 121 -39.57 -53.20 22.13
CA ALA A 121 -39.35 -53.93 23.36
C ALA A 121 -40.71 -54.18 24.09
N TYR A 122 -41.52 -53.16 24.24
CA TYR A 122 -42.85 -53.28 24.80
C TYR A 122 -43.73 -54.27 24.00
N ALA A 123 -43.75 -54.18 22.66
CA ALA A 123 -44.55 -55.07 21.82
C ALA A 123 -44.06 -56.52 21.93
N GLN A 124 -42.78 -56.81 21.98
CA GLN A 124 -42.24 -58.15 22.17
C GLN A 124 -42.63 -58.77 23.54
N TRP A 125 -42.50 -57.97 24.60
CA TRP A 125 -42.86 -58.43 25.93
C TRP A 125 -44.38 -58.72 26.06
N ALA A 126 -45.26 -57.82 25.57
CA ALA A 126 -46.68 -58.02 25.53
C ALA A 126 -47.06 -59.23 24.66
N GLY A 127 -46.42 -59.46 23.50
CA GLY A 127 -46.63 -60.58 22.61
C GLY A 127 -46.24 -61.94 23.23
N ASN A 128 -45.28 -61.95 24.15
CA ASN A 128 -44.87 -63.13 24.93
C ASN A 128 -45.73 -63.36 26.19
N GLY A 129 -46.81 -62.60 26.40
CA GLY A 129 -47.75 -62.75 27.54
C GLY A 129 -47.14 -62.28 28.88
N LEU A 130 -46.05 -61.55 28.84
CA LEU A 130 -45.48 -60.95 30.05
C LEU A 130 -46.22 -59.65 30.33
N LEU A 131 -46.77 -59.57 31.56
CA LEU A 131 -47.44 -58.37 32.04
C LEU A 131 -46.46 -57.24 32.12
N VAL A 132 -46.68 -56.19 31.29
CA VAL A 132 -45.86 -54.92 31.27
C VAL A 132 -46.38 -54.05 32.45
N ASP A 133 -46.79 -54.66 33.54
CA ASP A 133 -47.21 -53.96 34.76
C ASP A 133 -45.88 -53.72 35.57
N GLY A 134 -45.58 -52.48 35.82
CA GLY A 134 -44.31 -51.95 36.30
C GLY A 134 -43.69 -52.52 37.59
N GLY A 135 -43.87 -53.83 37.83
CA GLY A 135 -43.34 -54.51 38.99
C GLY A 135 -42.20 -55.48 38.73
N ASP A 136 -41.82 -55.75 37.48
CA ASP A 136 -40.66 -56.62 37.19
C ASP A 136 -39.46 -55.79 36.83
N ASP A 137 -38.46 -55.73 37.73
CA ASP A 137 -37.28 -54.87 37.67
C ASP A 137 -36.45 -55.02 36.37
N SER A 138 -36.56 -56.15 35.67
CA SER A 138 -35.73 -56.48 34.53
C SER A 138 -36.07 -55.70 33.25
N LEU A 139 -37.36 -55.42 32.94
CA LEU A 139 -37.73 -54.58 31.77
C LEU A 139 -37.44 -53.11 32.05
N GLY A 140 -37.77 -52.66 33.26
CA GLY A 140 -37.49 -51.32 33.71
C GLY A 140 -35.99 -50.99 33.66
N ASP A 141 -35.16 -51.93 34.11
CA ASP A 141 -33.68 -51.78 34.06
C ASP A 141 -33.17 -51.75 32.64
N LEU A 142 -33.65 -52.64 31.75
CA LEU A 142 -33.23 -52.65 30.33
C LEU A 142 -33.64 -51.37 29.60
N LEU A 143 -34.88 -50.90 29.84
CA LEU A 143 -35.36 -49.66 29.26
C LEU A 143 -34.58 -48.43 29.81
N SER A 144 -34.32 -48.44 31.11
CA SER A 144 -33.52 -47.37 31.74
C SER A 144 -32.08 -47.33 31.23
N ALA A 145 -31.48 -48.50 30.98
CA ALA A 145 -30.15 -48.61 30.39
C ALA A 145 -30.14 -48.06 28.95
N ASN A 146 -31.12 -48.47 28.11
CA ASN A 146 -31.25 -47.97 26.73
C ASN A 146 -31.49 -46.45 26.69
N VAL A 147 -32.34 -45.92 27.57
CA VAL A 147 -32.57 -44.46 27.67
C VAL A 147 -31.31 -43.73 28.08
N ARG A 148 -30.52 -44.29 29.01
CA ARG A 148 -29.25 -43.71 29.46
C ARG A 148 -28.23 -43.70 28.31
N GLU A 149 -28.05 -44.82 27.60
CA GLU A 149 -27.15 -44.95 26.46
C GLU A 149 -27.52 -43.96 25.36
N ALA A 150 -28.76 -43.92 24.95
CA ALA A 150 -29.23 -42.96 23.93
C ALA A 150 -29.10 -41.50 24.40
N GLY A 151 -29.29 -41.22 25.69
CA GLY A 151 -29.03 -39.92 26.28
C GLY A 151 -27.57 -39.51 26.20
N GLN A 152 -26.65 -40.47 26.43
CA GLN A 152 -25.19 -40.24 26.27
C GLN A 152 -24.85 -39.98 24.81
N ASP A 153 -25.37 -40.77 23.87
CA ASP A 153 -25.16 -40.60 22.45
C ASP A 153 -25.64 -39.22 21.96
N ILE A 154 -26.83 -38.80 22.36
CA ILE A 154 -27.39 -37.47 22.07
C ILE A 154 -26.50 -36.39 22.67
N GLY A 155 -25.95 -36.58 23.87
CA GLY A 155 -25.00 -35.68 24.51
C GLY A 155 -23.70 -35.55 23.72
N ILE A 156 -23.15 -36.66 23.19
CA ILE A 156 -21.97 -36.68 22.35
C ILE A 156 -22.23 -35.96 21.02
N ILE A 157 -23.38 -36.27 20.37
CA ILE A 157 -23.77 -35.59 19.11
C ILE A 157 -23.85 -34.08 19.34
N LYS A 158 -24.49 -33.65 20.42
CA LYS A 158 -24.62 -32.24 20.78
C LYS A 158 -23.25 -31.58 21.01
N ALA A 159 -22.35 -32.23 21.76
CA ALA A 159 -21.02 -31.73 22.03
C ALA A 159 -20.19 -31.61 20.72
N ASN A 160 -20.24 -32.62 19.86
CA ASN A 160 -19.53 -32.60 18.58
C ASN A 160 -20.08 -31.49 17.67
N THR A 161 -21.43 -31.32 17.60
CA THR A 161 -22.07 -30.24 16.86
C THR A 161 -21.59 -28.86 17.37
N GLN A 162 -21.61 -28.67 18.69
CA GLN A 162 -21.16 -27.42 19.29
C GLN A 162 -19.69 -27.13 18.99
N ASN A 163 -18.84 -28.15 19.04
CA ASN A 163 -17.42 -27.99 18.69
C ASN A 163 -17.23 -27.60 17.21
N ALA A 164 -17.95 -28.25 16.30
CA ALA A 164 -17.90 -27.91 14.87
C ALA A 164 -18.41 -26.48 14.61
N VAL A 165 -19.52 -26.08 15.22
CA VAL A 165 -20.06 -24.72 15.14
C VAL A 165 -19.05 -23.71 15.69
N TRP A 166 -18.44 -24.00 16.84
CA TRP A 166 -17.44 -23.14 17.46
C TRP A 166 -16.20 -22.99 16.55
N GLU A 167 -15.69 -24.06 15.96
CA GLU A 167 -14.56 -24.05 15.04
C GLU A 167 -14.84 -23.13 13.82
N HIS A 168 -16.03 -23.28 13.20
CA HIS A 168 -16.42 -22.42 12.09
C HIS A 168 -16.58 -20.97 12.48
N GLN A 169 -17.11 -20.68 13.68
CA GLN A 169 -17.20 -19.30 14.19
C GLN A 169 -15.82 -18.69 14.46
N MET A 170 -14.86 -19.47 14.96
CA MET A 170 -13.49 -19.01 15.13
C MET A 170 -12.84 -18.71 13.78
N ASN A 171 -12.96 -19.61 12.80
CA ASN A 171 -12.44 -19.42 11.46
C ASN A 171 -13.05 -18.19 10.77
N LYS A 172 -14.37 -17.97 10.94
CA LYS A 172 -15.07 -16.75 10.50
C LYS A 172 -14.43 -15.50 11.12
N SER A 173 -14.23 -15.51 12.44
CA SER A 173 -13.67 -14.38 13.17
C SER A 173 -12.24 -14.08 12.71
N MET A 174 -11.40 -15.10 12.52
CA MET A 174 -10.03 -14.95 12.00
C MET A 174 -10.02 -14.37 10.59
N SER A 175 -10.93 -14.82 9.72
CA SER A 175 -11.07 -14.28 8.37
C SER A 175 -11.49 -12.80 8.39
N LEU A 176 -12.41 -12.40 9.25
CA LEU A 176 -12.83 -11.00 9.41
C LEU A 176 -11.70 -10.11 9.96
N ILE A 177 -10.93 -10.60 10.93
CA ILE A 177 -9.76 -9.89 11.45
C ILE A 177 -8.72 -9.70 10.34
N SER A 178 -8.46 -10.74 9.55
CA SER A 178 -7.55 -10.65 8.40
C SER A 178 -8.05 -9.65 7.36
N ALA A 179 -9.34 -9.66 7.03
CA ALA A 179 -9.95 -8.68 6.13
C ALA A 179 -9.74 -7.25 6.63
N LYS A 180 -9.99 -7.01 7.92
CA LYS A 180 -9.78 -5.69 8.55
C LYS A 180 -8.31 -5.26 8.53
N SER A 181 -7.39 -6.19 8.73
CA SER A 181 -5.95 -5.93 8.63
C SER A 181 -5.55 -5.49 7.21
N TYR A 182 -6.05 -6.15 6.17
CA TYR A 182 -5.81 -5.76 4.78
C TYR A 182 -6.41 -4.40 4.43
N GLU A 183 -7.61 -4.07 4.93
CA GLU A 183 -8.19 -2.73 4.76
C GLU A 183 -7.33 -1.64 5.39
N ASN A 184 -6.83 -1.88 6.61
CA ASN A 184 -5.94 -0.93 7.27
C ASN A 184 -4.62 -0.76 6.51
N GLN A 185 -4.06 -1.86 5.97
CA GLN A 185 -2.87 -1.81 5.13
C GLN A 185 -3.13 -1.05 3.83
N ALA A 186 -4.29 -1.22 3.20
CA ALA A 186 -4.69 -0.45 2.02
C ALA A 186 -4.78 1.05 2.32
N GLY A 187 -5.39 1.43 3.43
CA GLY A 187 -5.41 2.82 3.90
C GLY A 187 -4.02 3.41 4.12
N ASN A 188 -3.14 2.65 4.77
CA ASN A 188 -1.76 3.04 5.00
C ASN A 188 -0.96 3.17 3.68
N ALA A 189 -1.15 2.26 2.72
CA ALA A 189 -0.49 2.35 1.42
C ALA A 189 -0.82 3.65 0.69
N ILE A 190 -2.10 4.05 0.69
CA ILE A 190 -2.54 5.35 0.12
C ILE A 190 -1.92 6.52 0.87
N ALA A 191 -1.94 6.50 2.21
CA ALA A 191 -1.39 7.58 3.04
C ALA A 191 0.11 7.77 2.79
N VAL A 192 0.88 6.67 2.78
CA VAL A 192 2.32 6.68 2.50
C VAL A 192 2.60 7.12 1.06
N GLY A 193 1.82 6.62 0.09
CA GLY A 193 1.95 7.03 -1.31
C GLY A 193 1.71 8.52 -1.51
N ASN A 194 0.71 9.09 -0.85
CA ASN A 194 0.44 10.52 -0.89
C ASN A 194 1.54 11.34 -0.21
N ALA A 195 2.04 10.90 0.94
CA ALA A 195 3.13 11.57 1.64
C ALA A 195 4.42 11.57 0.79
N ASN A 196 4.77 10.44 0.18
CA ASN A 196 5.93 10.32 -0.70
C ASN A 196 5.77 11.20 -1.96
N ALA A 197 4.58 11.21 -2.57
CA ALA A 197 4.29 12.07 -3.71
C ALA A 197 4.43 13.56 -3.35
N GLN A 198 3.96 13.97 -2.18
CA GLN A 198 4.11 15.34 -1.70
C GLN A 198 5.59 15.69 -1.45
N ALA A 199 6.35 14.80 -0.83
CA ALA A 199 7.79 14.99 -0.63
C ALA A 199 8.55 15.13 -1.97
N THR A 200 8.16 14.35 -2.97
CA THR A 200 8.73 14.42 -4.33
C THR A 200 8.41 15.76 -4.99
N LEU A 201 7.19 16.27 -4.87
CA LEU A 201 6.81 17.60 -5.38
C LEU A 201 7.62 18.71 -4.71
N LEU A 202 7.69 18.72 -3.37
CA LEU A 202 8.44 19.72 -2.62
C LEU A 202 9.94 19.69 -2.98
N SER A 203 10.51 18.49 -3.13
CA SER A 203 11.90 18.33 -3.58
C SER A 203 12.11 18.87 -4.99
N GLY A 204 11.19 18.59 -5.91
CA GLY A 204 11.25 19.10 -7.28
C GLY A 204 11.14 20.62 -7.36
N GLU A 205 10.23 21.21 -6.58
CA GLU A 205 10.07 22.66 -6.47
C GLU A 205 11.33 23.33 -5.89
N ALA A 206 11.91 22.75 -4.83
CA ALA A 206 13.14 23.26 -4.23
C ALA A 206 14.33 23.20 -5.21
N GLN A 207 14.47 22.12 -5.97
CA GLN A 207 15.48 21.99 -7.02
C GLN A 207 15.26 22.98 -8.16
N ALA A 208 14.02 23.14 -8.61
CA ALA A 208 13.67 24.10 -9.65
C ALA A 208 13.94 25.54 -9.20
N TYR A 209 13.63 25.86 -7.95
CA TYR A 209 13.96 27.16 -7.35
C TYR A 209 15.46 27.40 -7.30
N ALA A 210 16.26 26.43 -6.84
CA ALA A 210 17.71 26.53 -6.82
C ALA A 210 18.29 26.72 -8.22
N THR A 211 17.76 26.01 -9.21
CA THR A 211 18.16 26.17 -10.63
C THR A 211 17.85 27.55 -11.17
N ARG A 212 16.67 28.12 -10.85
CA ARG A 212 16.31 29.51 -11.23
C ARG A 212 17.25 30.53 -10.56
N GLN A 213 17.57 30.33 -9.29
CA GLN A 213 18.52 31.20 -8.56
C GLN A 213 19.90 31.14 -9.16
N ALA A 214 20.40 29.96 -9.55
CA ALA A 214 21.66 29.81 -10.26
C ALA A 214 21.65 30.55 -11.60
N GLY A 215 20.55 30.48 -12.35
CA GLY A 215 20.37 31.25 -13.59
C GLY A 215 20.37 32.75 -13.37
N LEU A 216 19.77 33.26 -12.31
CA LEU A 216 19.84 34.68 -11.91
C LEU A 216 21.25 35.11 -11.55
N THR A 217 21.97 34.30 -10.77
CA THR A 217 23.38 34.55 -10.41
C THR A 217 24.26 34.63 -11.64
N ALA A 218 24.09 33.68 -12.60
CA ALA A 218 24.84 33.71 -13.87
C ALA A 218 24.53 34.97 -14.70
N LEU A 219 23.29 35.44 -14.69
CA LEU A 219 22.89 36.70 -15.33
C LEU A 219 23.64 37.88 -14.70
N TYR A 220 23.63 38.03 -13.37
CA TYR A 220 24.32 39.10 -12.68
C TYR A 220 25.83 39.06 -12.86
N GLN A 221 26.42 37.85 -12.85
CA GLN A 221 27.85 37.69 -13.15
C GLN A 221 28.18 38.08 -14.59
N GLY A 222 27.31 37.71 -15.55
CA GLY A 222 27.43 38.13 -16.94
C GLY A 222 27.41 39.65 -17.11
N TRP A 223 26.50 40.33 -16.39
CA TRP A 223 26.46 41.79 -16.37
C TRP A 223 27.66 42.41 -15.71
N GLY A 224 28.07 41.91 -14.51
CA GLY A 224 29.26 42.41 -13.79
C GLY A 224 30.54 42.26 -14.60
N SER A 225 30.74 41.14 -15.25
CA SER A 225 31.91 40.92 -16.11
C SER A 225 31.86 41.75 -17.40
N GLY A 226 30.66 41.97 -17.97
CA GLY A 226 30.46 42.85 -19.11
C GLY A 226 30.81 44.30 -18.81
N ILE A 227 30.32 44.80 -17.66
CA ILE A 227 30.61 46.19 -17.22
C ILE A 227 32.09 46.37 -16.90
N SER A 228 32.72 45.40 -16.22
CA SER A 228 34.17 45.47 -15.90
C SER A 228 35.03 45.42 -17.14
N ALA A 229 34.67 44.62 -18.15
CA ALA A 229 35.36 44.57 -19.44
C ALA A 229 35.21 45.86 -20.22
N LEU A 230 34.02 46.50 -20.20
CA LEU A 230 33.83 47.83 -20.81
C LEU A 230 34.63 48.91 -20.09
N GLY A 231 34.68 48.87 -18.74
CA GLY A 231 35.47 49.78 -17.92
C GLY A 231 36.97 49.66 -18.20
N SER A 232 37.50 48.46 -18.32
CA SER A 232 38.91 48.21 -18.65
C SER A 232 39.24 48.60 -20.09
N ALA A 233 38.34 48.37 -21.06
CA ALA A 233 38.51 48.80 -22.44
C ALA A 233 38.53 50.35 -22.57
N ALA A 234 37.63 51.03 -21.84
CA ALA A 234 37.59 52.49 -21.78
C ALA A 234 38.88 53.12 -21.20
N LEU A 235 39.40 52.50 -20.10
CA LEU A 235 40.66 52.93 -19.48
C LEU A 235 41.87 52.69 -20.39
N THR A 236 41.93 51.56 -21.11
CA THR A 236 42.99 51.26 -22.07
C THR A 236 42.89 52.18 -23.26
N GLY A 237 41.71 52.49 -23.79
CA GLY A 237 41.48 53.42 -24.88
C GLY A 237 41.90 54.86 -24.52
N TYR A 238 41.60 55.25 -23.29
CA TYR A 238 41.97 56.59 -22.78
C TYR A 238 43.50 56.71 -22.59
N GLY A 239 44.14 55.67 -22.12
CA GLY A 239 45.61 55.57 -22.02
C GLY A 239 46.34 55.65 -23.36
N MET A 240 45.80 54.98 -24.41
CA MET A 240 46.31 55.03 -25.76
C MET A 240 46.09 56.35 -26.51
N SER A 241 45.03 57.08 -26.13
CA SER A 241 44.74 58.41 -26.74
C SER A 241 45.52 59.56 -26.14
N GLY A 242 46.54 59.31 -25.31
CA GLY A 242 47.48 60.32 -24.83
C GLY A 242 46.92 61.22 -23.72
N GLY A 243 45.86 60.73 -22.97
CA GLY A 243 45.16 61.47 -21.96
C GLY A 243 45.96 61.92 -20.71
N PHE A 244 47.17 61.47 -20.55
CA PHE A 244 48.07 61.96 -19.50
C PHE A 244 49.25 62.66 -20.15
N ALA A 245 49.05 63.86 -20.66
CA ALA A 245 50.17 64.75 -20.95
C ALA A 245 50.97 65.05 -19.67
N THR A 246 52.17 64.54 -19.57
CA THR A 246 53.07 64.88 -18.48
C THR A 246 53.19 66.41 -18.37
N PRO A 247 53.09 67.00 -17.19
CA PRO A 247 53.25 68.46 -17.04
C PRO A 247 54.66 68.83 -17.46
N LYS A 248 54.77 69.73 -18.48
CA LYS A 248 56.02 70.29 -18.96
C LYS A 248 56.67 71.03 -17.78
N LYS A 249 57.82 70.56 -17.30
CA LYS A 249 58.63 71.33 -16.36
C LYS A 249 58.96 72.65 -17.02
N ILE A 250 58.50 73.75 -16.48
CA ILE A 250 58.92 75.09 -16.82
C ILE A 250 60.21 75.35 -16.04
N ALA A 251 61.31 75.60 -16.78
CA ALA A 251 62.59 76.00 -16.24
C ALA A 251 62.61 77.48 -15.90
#